data_e4bfc2e855cf3a7e7c34fda65bd809fa
#
_entry.id   e4bfc2e855cf3a7e7c34fda65bd809fa
#
_cell.length_a   1.000
_cell.length_b   1.000
_cell.length_c   1.000
_cell.angle_alpha   90.00
_cell.angle_beta   90.00
_cell.angle_gamma   90.00
#
_symmetry.space_group_name_H-M   'P 1'
#
loop_
_entity.id
_entity.type
_entity.pdbx_description
1 polymer ?
#
loop_
_entity_poly.entity_id
_entity_poly.type
_entity_poly.pdbx_seq_one_letter_code
_entity_poly.pdbx_strand_id
1 'polypeptide(L)'
;MRKKGKNAAIAIKNSVDVKRICNDLKVRAPKAYVLFMIGLTTGYRGGDLIKLTIGDIKEASKTGELTILEEKTEDTRKVPFERVVYLSDKFKLFLNDYVKGKDDAEYICWSQKAKGKGALRNPIRRDSLGKIFLESCKRLGIATISVGVHTPRKTYGYNQYMEHDKDINFVQELFGHSTPKITRNYIGIDEEMARKASTTMDRFVN
;
A
#
# COMPACT_ATOMS: atom_id res chain seq x y z
N MET A 1 -6.65 -14.47 20.96
CA MET A 1 -5.79 -14.18 19.77
C MET A 1 -6.53 -14.63 18.51
N ARG A 2 -7.00 -13.70 17.66
CA ARG A 2 -7.51 -14.07 16.33
C ARG A 2 -6.35 -14.69 15.53
N LYS A 3 -6.52 -15.95 15.09
CA LYS A 3 -5.55 -16.60 14.19
C LYS A 3 -5.38 -15.72 12.95
N LYS A 4 -4.14 -15.29 12.63
CA LYS A 4 -3.82 -14.70 11.33
C LYS A 4 -4.44 -15.60 10.24
N GLY A 5 -5.37 -15.07 9.44
CA GLY A 5 -5.90 -15.84 8.32
C GLY A 5 -4.72 -16.31 7.47
N LYS A 6 -4.74 -17.57 7.02
CA LYS A 6 -3.66 -18.21 6.24
C LYS A 6 -3.19 -17.40 5.01
N ASN A 7 -3.91 -16.33 4.65
CA ASN A 7 -3.73 -15.50 3.46
C ASN A 7 -3.54 -13.99 3.77
N ALA A 8 -3.01 -13.63 4.93
CA ALA A 8 -2.77 -12.21 5.22
C ALA A 8 -1.67 -11.65 4.30
N ALA A 9 -1.96 -10.54 3.60
CA ALA A 9 -0.98 -9.87 2.73
C ALA A 9 0.35 -9.62 3.46
N ILE A 10 1.47 -9.70 2.73
CA ILE A 10 2.82 -9.47 3.25
C ILE A 10 3.43 -8.19 2.68
N ALA A 11 4.47 -7.67 3.32
CA ALA A 11 5.34 -6.63 2.77
C ALA A 11 6.31 -7.24 1.74
N ILE A 12 6.59 -6.52 0.67
CA ILE A 12 7.71 -6.84 -0.23
C ILE A 12 8.95 -6.12 0.32
N LYS A 13 9.83 -6.88 0.93
CA LYS A 13 10.99 -6.34 1.68
C LYS A 13 12.20 -6.04 0.78
N ASN A 14 12.32 -6.74 -0.35
CA ASN A 14 13.42 -6.55 -1.29
C ASN A 14 13.09 -5.38 -2.24
N SER A 15 13.90 -4.33 -2.22
CA SER A 15 13.73 -3.14 -3.06
C SER A 15 13.85 -3.45 -4.58
N VAL A 16 14.63 -4.45 -4.95
CA VAL A 16 14.74 -4.88 -6.35
C VAL A 16 13.42 -5.49 -6.81
N ASP A 17 12.78 -6.32 -5.98
CA ASP A 17 11.48 -6.90 -6.30
C ASP A 17 10.38 -5.84 -6.36
N VAL A 18 10.41 -4.83 -5.48
CA VAL A 18 9.49 -3.68 -5.59
C VAL A 18 9.64 -2.98 -6.95
N LYS A 19 10.86 -2.70 -7.38
CA LYS A 19 11.13 -2.08 -8.71
C LYS A 19 10.65 -2.96 -9.85
N ARG A 20 10.86 -4.28 -9.80
CA ARG A 20 10.39 -5.24 -10.81
C ARG A 20 8.87 -5.23 -10.91
N ILE A 21 8.17 -5.25 -9.77
CA ILE A 21 6.71 -5.16 -9.70
C ILE A 21 6.22 -3.84 -10.31
N CYS A 22 6.84 -2.71 -9.94
CA CYS A 22 6.51 -1.41 -10.52
C CYS A 22 6.63 -1.39 -12.04
N ASN A 23 7.71 -1.95 -12.60
CA ASN A 23 7.92 -2.01 -14.04
C ASN A 23 6.88 -2.91 -14.74
N ASP A 24 6.58 -4.07 -14.18
CA ASP A 24 5.55 -4.98 -14.74
C ASP A 24 4.16 -4.33 -14.69
N LEU A 25 3.78 -3.74 -13.56
CA LEU A 25 2.49 -3.05 -13.40
C LEU A 25 2.37 -1.84 -14.33
N LYS A 26 3.44 -1.05 -14.49
CA LYS A 26 3.47 0.12 -15.39
C LYS A 26 3.08 -0.26 -16.81
N VAL A 27 3.57 -1.39 -17.29
CA VAL A 27 3.30 -1.88 -18.65
C VAL A 27 1.93 -2.56 -18.76
N ARG A 28 1.60 -3.44 -17.80
CA ARG A 28 0.45 -4.34 -17.92
C ARG A 28 -0.84 -3.85 -17.27
N ALA A 29 -0.73 -3.00 -16.26
CA ALA A 29 -1.87 -2.49 -15.50
C ALA A 29 -1.60 -1.05 -15.00
N PRO A 30 -1.45 -0.06 -15.91
CA PRO A 30 -0.97 1.29 -15.57
C PRO A 30 -1.80 2.00 -14.50
N LYS A 31 -3.12 1.77 -14.43
CA LYS A 31 -3.98 2.34 -13.38
C LYS A 31 -3.70 1.72 -12.01
N ALA A 32 -3.53 0.40 -11.96
CA ALA A 32 -3.16 -0.31 -10.74
C ALA A 32 -1.74 0.06 -10.30
N TYR A 33 -0.83 0.32 -11.25
CA TYR A 33 0.51 0.84 -10.98
C TYR A 33 0.45 2.16 -10.19
N VAL A 34 -0.39 3.11 -10.61
CA VAL A 34 -0.51 4.40 -9.89
C VAL A 34 -1.00 4.19 -8.46
N LEU A 35 -2.02 3.35 -8.25
CA LEU A 35 -2.48 3.02 -6.90
C LEU A 35 -1.40 2.29 -6.08
N PHE A 36 -0.62 1.41 -6.71
CA PHE A 36 0.51 0.75 -6.07
C PHE A 36 1.55 1.76 -5.61
N MET A 37 1.94 2.72 -6.48
CA MET A 37 2.88 3.80 -6.16
C MET A 37 2.36 4.70 -5.05
N ILE A 38 1.08 5.12 -5.09
CA ILE A 38 0.48 5.92 -4.02
C ILE A 38 0.55 5.12 -2.70
N GLY A 39 0.18 3.85 -2.71
CA GLY A 39 0.23 3.02 -1.51
C GLY A 39 1.65 2.82 -0.94
N LEU A 40 2.67 2.73 -1.81
CA LEU A 40 4.09 2.66 -1.44
C LEU A 40 4.64 3.99 -0.86
N THR A 41 4.06 5.12 -1.26
CA THR A 41 4.54 6.45 -0.86
C THR A 41 3.80 6.97 0.37
N THR A 42 2.51 6.70 0.48
CA THR A 42 1.65 7.25 1.53
C THR A 42 1.33 6.27 2.64
N GLY A 43 1.44 4.98 2.37
CA GLY A 43 1.00 3.94 3.27
C GLY A 43 -0.51 3.91 3.52
N TYR A 44 -1.34 4.48 2.65
CA TYR A 44 -2.80 4.46 2.80
C TYR A 44 -3.38 3.06 2.77
N ARG A 45 -4.54 2.87 3.41
CA ARG A 45 -5.24 1.58 3.39
C ARG A 45 -5.77 1.30 1.99
N GLY A 46 -5.79 0.01 1.61
CA GLY A 46 -6.29 -0.38 0.29
C GLY A 46 -7.75 0.02 0.03
N GLY A 47 -8.56 0.12 1.09
CA GLY A 47 -9.94 0.61 1.00
C GLY A 47 -10.04 2.08 0.62
N ASP A 48 -9.08 2.89 1.11
CA ASP A 48 -9.02 4.32 0.83
C ASP A 48 -8.39 4.57 -0.55
N LEU A 49 -7.34 3.84 -0.90
CA LEU A 49 -6.69 3.94 -2.21
C LEU A 49 -7.65 3.75 -3.39
N ILE A 50 -8.56 2.77 -3.31
CA ILE A 50 -9.49 2.48 -4.41
C ILE A 50 -10.54 3.59 -4.62
N LYS A 51 -10.76 4.45 -3.61
CA LYS A 51 -11.72 5.56 -3.67
C LYS A 51 -11.12 6.84 -4.24
N LEU A 52 -9.81 6.93 -4.39
CA LEU A 52 -9.13 8.12 -4.93
C LEU A 52 -9.59 8.43 -6.35
N THR A 53 -9.95 9.69 -6.55
CA THR A 53 -10.35 10.26 -7.83
C THR A 53 -9.18 11.01 -8.50
N ILE A 54 -9.35 11.34 -9.75
CA ILE A 54 -8.42 12.20 -10.49
C ILE A 54 -8.39 13.60 -9.87
N GLY A 55 -9.54 14.11 -9.40
CA GLY A 55 -9.65 15.39 -8.71
C GLY A 55 -8.81 15.43 -7.43
N ASP A 56 -8.86 14.39 -6.60
CA ASP A 56 -8.03 14.30 -5.39
C ASP A 56 -6.54 14.40 -5.71
N ILE A 57 -6.11 13.76 -6.79
CA ILE A 57 -4.70 13.77 -7.21
C ILE A 57 -4.30 15.11 -7.81
N LYS A 58 -5.16 15.76 -8.59
CA LYS A 58 -4.91 17.11 -9.11
C LYS A 58 -4.74 18.11 -7.96
N GLU A 59 -5.60 18.04 -6.96
CA GLU A 59 -5.51 18.90 -5.79
C GLU A 59 -4.23 18.62 -5.00
N ALA A 60 -3.94 17.36 -4.71
CA ALA A 60 -2.72 16.96 -4.01
C ALA A 60 -1.44 17.39 -4.75
N SER A 61 -1.47 17.38 -6.08
CA SER A 61 -0.33 17.83 -6.89
C SER A 61 -0.11 19.34 -6.83
N LYS A 62 -1.17 20.15 -6.61
CA LYS A 62 -1.08 21.60 -6.44
C LYS A 62 -0.62 21.96 -5.03
N THR A 63 -1.26 21.38 -4.02
CA THR A 63 -1.00 21.70 -2.61
C THR A 63 0.29 21.06 -2.09
N GLY A 64 0.72 19.95 -2.67
CA GLY A 64 1.79 19.11 -2.15
C GLY A 64 1.34 18.16 -1.03
N GLU A 65 0.05 18.10 -0.75
CA GLU A 65 -0.54 17.32 0.33
C GLU A 65 -1.63 16.40 -0.22
N LEU A 66 -1.52 15.11 0.05
CA LEU A 66 -2.61 14.17 -0.21
C LEU A 66 -3.31 13.86 1.10
N THR A 67 -4.59 14.25 1.16
CA THR A 67 -5.42 14.08 2.35
C THR A 67 -6.46 13.00 2.12
N ILE A 68 -6.62 12.10 3.08
CA ILE A 68 -7.68 11.09 3.08
C ILE A 68 -8.36 11.07 4.44
N LEU A 69 -9.68 11.08 4.41
CA LEU A 69 -10.49 10.75 5.57
C LEU A 69 -10.52 9.23 5.73
N GLU A 70 -9.69 8.70 6.64
CA GLU A 70 -9.70 7.27 6.93
C GLU A 70 -11.02 6.87 7.60
N GLU A 71 -11.88 6.16 6.87
CA GLU A 71 -13.03 5.51 7.48
C GLU A 71 -12.52 4.43 8.42
N LYS A 72 -12.91 4.56 9.69
CA LYS A 72 -12.57 3.55 10.66
C LYS A 72 -13.20 2.22 10.32
N THR A 73 -12.35 1.24 10.18
CA THR A 73 -12.71 -0.16 10.32
C THR A 73 -12.32 -0.61 11.74
N GLU A 74 -13.33 -1.06 12.48
CA GLU A 74 -13.28 -1.81 13.74
C GLU A 74 -13.21 -1.02 15.06
N ASP A 75 -14.34 -1.03 15.74
CA ASP A 75 -14.62 -1.04 17.20
C ASP A 75 -13.92 -0.09 18.17
N THR A 76 -12.99 0.78 17.81
CA THR A 76 -12.25 1.55 18.80
C THR A 76 -12.17 3.06 18.65
N ARG A 77 -12.56 3.66 17.52
CA ARG A 77 -12.63 5.13 17.40
C ARG A 77 -13.93 5.57 16.74
N LYS A 78 -14.70 6.42 17.41
CA LYS A 78 -15.97 6.97 16.93
C LYS A 78 -15.83 8.19 16.00
N VAL A 79 -14.59 8.64 15.70
CA VAL A 79 -14.32 9.85 14.92
C VAL A 79 -13.48 9.52 13.70
N PRO A 80 -13.87 9.99 12.50
CA PRO A 80 -13.03 9.89 11.31
C PRO A 80 -11.67 10.55 11.57
N PHE A 81 -10.60 9.91 11.11
CA PHE A 81 -9.23 10.43 11.25
C PHE A 81 -8.77 10.94 9.89
N GLU A 82 -8.53 12.22 9.82
CA GLU A 82 -7.91 12.84 8.65
C GLU A 82 -6.42 12.56 8.65
N ARG A 83 -5.94 11.99 7.56
CA ARG A 83 -4.54 11.70 7.38
C ARG A 83 -3.99 12.48 6.20
N VAL A 84 -3.04 13.36 6.49
CA VAL A 84 -2.31 14.15 5.51
C VAL A 84 -0.95 13.51 5.27
N VAL A 85 -0.56 13.39 4.01
CA VAL A 85 0.79 12.94 3.60
C VAL A 85 1.38 13.96 2.65
N TYR A 86 2.59 14.44 2.97
CA TYR A 86 3.34 15.36 2.12
C TYR A 86 3.97 14.62 0.95
N LEU A 87 3.84 15.20 -0.25
CA LEU A 87 4.33 14.62 -1.49
C LEU A 87 5.64 15.28 -1.89
N SER A 88 6.66 14.46 -2.19
CA SER A 88 7.90 14.97 -2.78
C SER A 88 7.65 15.55 -4.17
N ASP A 89 8.49 16.49 -4.60
CA ASP A 89 8.37 17.12 -5.93
C ASP A 89 8.42 16.08 -7.07
N LYS A 90 9.27 15.08 -6.93
CA LYS A 90 9.35 13.98 -7.88
C LYS A 90 8.05 13.20 -7.98
N PHE A 91 7.37 12.97 -6.84
CA PHE A 91 6.12 12.24 -6.83
C PHE A 91 4.95 13.10 -7.34
N LYS A 92 4.96 14.40 -7.04
CA LYS A 92 4.01 15.37 -7.65
C LYS A 92 4.11 15.39 -9.18
N LEU A 93 5.32 15.43 -9.73
CA LEU A 93 5.53 15.37 -11.18
C LEU A 93 4.97 14.08 -11.80
N PHE A 94 5.22 12.93 -11.15
CA PHE A 94 4.67 11.64 -11.58
C PHE A 94 3.14 11.64 -11.58
N LEU A 95 2.51 12.16 -10.54
CA LEU A 95 1.06 12.23 -10.43
C LEU A 95 0.46 13.23 -11.43
N ASN A 96 1.06 14.42 -11.58
CA ASN A 96 0.66 15.42 -12.56
C ASN A 96 0.64 14.87 -13.99
N ASP A 97 1.66 14.12 -14.35
CA ASP A 97 1.72 13.50 -15.68
C ASP A 97 0.59 12.48 -15.89
N TYR A 98 0.27 11.71 -14.87
CA TYR A 98 -0.81 10.74 -14.92
C TYR A 98 -2.19 11.37 -15.08
N VAL A 99 -2.48 12.51 -14.45
CA VAL A 99 -3.82 13.12 -14.42
C VAL A 99 -4.12 14.05 -15.60
N LYS A 100 -3.14 14.35 -16.45
CA LYS A 100 -3.33 15.21 -17.63
C LYS A 100 -4.46 14.72 -18.52
N GLY A 101 -5.39 15.62 -18.84
CA GLY A 101 -6.51 15.34 -19.76
C GLY A 101 -7.58 14.39 -19.21
N LYS A 102 -7.56 14.06 -17.90
CA LYS A 102 -8.58 13.21 -17.28
C LYS A 102 -9.62 14.03 -16.53
N ASP A 103 -10.83 13.49 -16.44
CA ASP A 103 -11.94 14.08 -15.70
C ASP A 103 -11.75 13.91 -14.19
N ASP A 104 -12.05 14.94 -13.42
CA ASP A 104 -11.86 14.98 -11.96
C ASP A 104 -12.73 13.95 -11.23
N ALA A 105 -13.91 13.64 -11.75
CA ALA A 105 -14.81 12.66 -11.18
C ALA A 105 -14.39 11.20 -11.43
N GLU A 106 -13.41 10.95 -12.30
CA GLU A 106 -12.95 9.59 -12.56
C GLU A 106 -12.14 9.04 -11.37
N TYR A 107 -12.37 7.77 -11.02
CA TYR A 107 -11.47 7.05 -10.13
C TYR A 107 -10.13 6.76 -10.81
N ILE A 108 -9.03 6.77 -10.07
CA ILE A 108 -7.69 6.41 -10.58
C ILE A 108 -7.72 5.04 -11.24
N CYS A 109 -8.37 4.09 -10.61
CA CYS A 109 -8.54 2.74 -11.14
C CYS A 109 -10.00 2.31 -10.98
N TRP A 110 -10.67 2.05 -12.10
CA TRP A 110 -12.07 1.68 -12.12
C TRP A 110 -12.31 0.24 -12.58
N SER A 111 -13.51 -0.28 -12.26
CA SER A 111 -13.95 -1.59 -12.72
C SER A 111 -14.34 -1.53 -14.20
N GLN A 112 -13.86 -2.50 -15.00
CA GLN A 112 -14.26 -2.63 -16.41
C GLN A 112 -15.73 -3.05 -16.57
N LYS A 113 -16.38 -3.51 -15.51
CA LYS A 113 -17.80 -3.91 -15.50
C LYS A 113 -18.73 -2.71 -15.29
N ALA A 114 -18.52 -1.61 -16.04
CA ALA A 114 -19.43 -0.47 -16.03
C ALA A 114 -20.72 -0.85 -16.76
N LYS A 115 -21.86 -0.74 -16.12
CA LYS A 115 -23.18 -0.89 -16.75
C LYS A 115 -23.62 0.48 -17.28
N GLY A 116 -23.78 0.59 -18.61
CA GLY A 116 -24.41 1.74 -19.27
C GLY A 116 -23.44 2.72 -19.95
N LYS A 117 -23.86 3.28 -21.10
CA LYS A 117 -23.22 4.42 -21.77
C LYS A 117 -23.36 5.66 -20.88
N GLY A 118 -22.25 6.30 -20.53
CA GLY A 118 -22.26 7.57 -19.78
C GLY A 118 -22.37 7.46 -18.24
N ALA A 119 -22.46 6.25 -17.68
CA ALA A 119 -22.44 6.09 -16.22
C ALA A 119 -21.02 6.26 -15.67
N LEU A 120 -20.87 7.01 -14.57
CA LEU A 120 -19.65 7.06 -13.79
C LEU A 120 -19.20 5.62 -13.48
N ARG A 121 -17.95 5.31 -13.82
CA ARG A 121 -17.40 3.97 -13.58
C ARG A 121 -17.16 3.78 -12.10
N ASN A 122 -17.62 2.67 -11.54
CA ASN A 122 -17.35 2.34 -10.15
C ASN A 122 -15.84 2.11 -9.91
N PRO A 123 -15.33 2.40 -8.70
CA PRO A 123 -13.95 2.11 -8.36
C PRO A 123 -13.66 0.62 -8.48
N ILE A 124 -12.40 0.27 -8.68
CA ILE A 124 -11.97 -1.14 -8.66
C ILE A 124 -12.24 -1.75 -7.28
N ARG A 125 -12.66 -3.02 -7.25
CA ARG A 125 -12.84 -3.75 -5.98
C ARG A 125 -11.48 -4.08 -5.36
N ARG A 126 -11.38 -4.04 -4.03
CA ARG A 126 -10.17 -4.40 -3.26
C ARG A 126 -9.57 -5.74 -3.68
N ASP A 127 -10.43 -6.76 -3.81
CA ASP A 127 -9.99 -8.11 -4.20
C ASP A 127 -9.43 -8.13 -5.63
N SER A 128 -10.04 -7.36 -6.55
CA SER A 128 -9.58 -7.27 -7.94
C SER A 128 -8.22 -6.58 -8.03
N LEU A 129 -8.03 -5.48 -7.29
CA LEU A 129 -6.74 -4.80 -7.22
C LEU A 129 -5.66 -5.70 -6.59
N GLY A 130 -6.00 -6.40 -5.50
CA GLY A 130 -5.10 -7.36 -4.87
C GLY A 130 -4.69 -8.51 -5.79
N LYS A 131 -5.61 -9.01 -6.63
CA LYS A 131 -5.30 -10.03 -7.65
C LYS A 131 -4.32 -9.51 -8.70
N ILE A 132 -4.47 -8.26 -9.15
CA ILE A 132 -3.52 -7.65 -10.11
C ILE A 132 -2.11 -7.63 -9.53
N PHE A 133 -1.96 -7.23 -8.26
CA PHE A 133 -0.65 -7.24 -7.59
C PHE A 133 -0.09 -8.65 -7.45
N LEU A 134 -0.92 -9.61 -7.06
CA LEU A 134 -0.53 -11.03 -6.94
C LEU A 134 -0.06 -11.60 -8.28
N GLU A 135 -0.79 -11.35 -9.36
CA GLU A 135 -0.43 -11.83 -10.69
C GLU A 135 0.88 -11.22 -11.20
N SER A 136 1.17 -9.96 -10.87
CA SER A 136 2.47 -9.36 -11.15
C SER A 136 3.60 -10.12 -10.43
N CYS A 137 3.44 -10.38 -9.13
CA CYS A 137 4.42 -11.16 -8.37
C CYS A 137 4.63 -12.56 -8.93
N LYS A 138 3.56 -13.26 -9.30
CA LYS A 138 3.64 -14.59 -9.91
C LYS A 138 4.42 -14.59 -11.22
N ARG A 139 4.13 -13.64 -12.12
CA ARG A 139 4.86 -13.52 -13.41
C ARG A 139 6.35 -13.30 -13.20
N LEU A 140 6.72 -12.58 -12.16
CA LEU A 140 8.11 -12.25 -11.85
C LEU A 140 8.83 -13.34 -11.06
N GLY A 141 8.14 -14.44 -10.71
CA GLY A 141 8.70 -15.51 -9.89
C GLY A 141 9.04 -15.05 -8.46
N ILE A 142 8.43 -13.94 -8.00
CA ILE A 142 8.62 -13.46 -6.65
C ILE A 142 7.86 -14.40 -5.72
N ALA A 143 8.58 -15.09 -4.84
CA ALA A 143 8.00 -16.04 -3.89
C ALA A 143 7.08 -15.29 -2.92
N THR A 144 5.78 -15.47 -3.09
CA THR A 144 4.77 -14.79 -2.29
C THR A 144 3.77 -15.80 -1.78
N ILE A 145 3.76 -15.97 -0.47
CA ILE A 145 2.73 -16.77 0.20
C ILE A 145 1.39 -16.00 0.16
N SER A 146 1.45 -14.67 0.16
CA SER A 146 0.26 -13.83 0.10
C SER A 146 0.59 -12.39 -0.32
N VAL A 147 0.01 -11.93 -1.42
CA VAL A 147 0.03 -10.54 -1.89
C VAL A 147 -1.41 -10.06 -2.05
N GLY A 148 -1.67 -8.83 -1.68
CA GLY A 148 -3.01 -8.26 -1.77
C GLY A 148 -3.00 -6.74 -1.72
N VAL A 149 -4.18 -6.15 -1.63
CA VAL A 149 -4.39 -4.69 -1.63
C VAL A 149 -3.64 -3.97 -0.49
N HIS A 150 -3.32 -4.66 0.59
CA HIS A 150 -2.55 -4.11 1.72
C HIS A 150 -1.03 -4.24 1.57
N THR A 151 -0.54 -4.95 0.55
CA THR A 151 0.90 -5.14 0.32
C THR A 151 1.66 -3.82 0.17
N PRO A 152 1.20 -2.81 -0.61
CA PRO A 152 1.91 -1.52 -0.70
C PRO A 152 2.05 -0.83 0.66
N ARG A 153 0.97 -0.77 1.45
CA ARG A 153 1.01 -0.17 2.81
C ARG A 153 1.96 -0.92 3.75
N LYS A 154 1.98 -2.25 3.69
CA LYS A 154 2.90 -3.05 4.50
C LYS A 154 4.35 -2.83 4.09
N THR A 155 4.60 -2.73 2.77
CA THR A 155 5.92 -2.42 2.21
C THR A 155 6.37 -1.02 2.62
N TYR A 156 5.48 -0.01 2.56
CA TYR A 156 5.74 1.32 3.08
C TYR A 156 6.18 1.27 4.55
N GLY A 157 5.39 0.63 5.42
CA GLY A 157 5.70 0.55 6.84
C GLY A 157 7.01 -0.17 7.13
N TYR A 158 7.34 -1.23 6.38
CA TYR A 158 8.62 -1.91 6.51
C TYR A 158 9.78 -0.99 6.11
N ASN A 159 9.66 -0.24 5.00
CA ASN A 159 10.68 0.70 4.57
C ASN A 159 10.85 1.85 5.57
N GLN A 160 9.76 2.42 6.09
CA GLN A 160 9.84 3.45 7.12
C GLN A 160 10.54 2.92 8.38
N TYR A 161 10.26 1.69 8.79
CA TYR A 161 10.96 1.05 9.90
C TYR A 161 12.47 0.92 9.65
N MET A 162 12.87 0.56 8.43
CA MET A 162 14.29 0.40 8.08
C MET A 162 15.03 1.74 7.96
N GLU A 163 14.37 2.77 7.42
CA GLU A 163 14.94 4.11 7.19
C GLU A 163 15.03 4.96 8.47
N HIS A 164 14.20 4.65 9.48
CA HIS A 164 14.16 5.36 10.76
C HIS A 164 14.73 4.49 11.90
N ASP A 165 15.94 4.00 11.74
CA ASP A 165 16.72 3.28 12.77
C ASP A 165 15.97 2.12 13.46
N LYS A 166 15.02 1.51 12.74
CA LYS A 166 14.13 0.45 13.24
C LYS A 166 13.24 0.89 14.40
N ASP A 167 12.88 2.17 14.42
CA ASP A 167 11.92 2.70 15.39
C ASP A 167 10.49 2.24 15.06
N ILE A 168 10.01 1.30 15.85
CA ILE A 168 8.66 0.77 15.69
C ILE A 168 7.58 1.74 16.17
N ASN A 169 7.92 2.65 17.10
CA ASN A 169 6.97 3.62 17.62
C ASN A 169 6.65 4.67 16.55
N PHE A 170 7.69 5.12 15.82
CA PHE A 170 7.50 5.99 14.67
C PHE A 170 6.52 5.38 13.63
N VAL A 171 6.70 4.10 13.27
CA VAL A 171 5.80 3.44 12.32
C VAL A 171 4.41 3.21 12.91
N GLN A 172 4.32 2.98 14.22
CA GLN A 172 3.04 2.86 14.93
C GLN A 172 2.23 4.15 14.82
N GLU A 173 2.85 5.29 15.04
CA GLU A 173 2.25 6.62 14.92
C GLU A 173 1.80 6.89 13.49
N LEU A 174 2.68 6.64 12.49
CA LEU A 174 2.34 6.76 11.07
C LEU A 174 1.09 5.95 10.68
N PHE A 175 0.86 4.80 11.31
CA PHE A 175 -0.27 3.95 10.99
C PHE A 175 -1.49 4.16 11.90
N GLY A 176 -1.33 4.90 12.99
CA GLY A 176 -2.35 5.06 14.01
C GLY A 176 -2.72 3.75 14.70
N HIS A 177 -1.75 2.86 14.86
CA HIS A 177 -1.95 1.59 15.55
C HIS A 177 -1.93 1.78 17.07
N SER A 178 -2.74 1.02 17.81
CA SER A 178 -2.87 1.16 19.25
C SER A 178 -1.66 0.61 20.04
N THR A 179 -0.87 -0.27 19.46
CA THR A 179 0.32 -0.84 20.12
C THR A 179 1.44 -1.15 19.14
N PRO A 180 2.73 -1.09 19.58
CA PRO A 180 3.88 -1.51 18.78
C PRO A 180 3.78 -2.96 18.29
N LYS A 181 3.19 -3.84 19.10
CA LYS A 181 3.00 -5.26 18.76
C LYS A 181 2.11 -5.43 17.51
N ILE A 182 1.05 -4.63 17.39
CA ILE A 182 0.19 -4.63 16.19
C ILE A 182 1.00 -4.22 14.97
N THR A 183 1.83 -3.18 15.11
CA THR A 183 2.67 -2.67 14.02
C THR A 183 3.72 -3.69 13.58
N ARG A 184 4.47 -4.30 14.51
CA ARG A 184 5.44 -5.36 14.20
C ARG A 184 4.80 -6.51 13.44
N ASN A 185 3.68 -7.02 13.95
CA ASN A 185 2.91 -8.08 13.27
C ASN A 185 2.43 -7.65 11.88
N TYR A 186 2.01 -6.37 11.74
CA TYR A 186 1.48 -5.84 10.49
C TYR A 186 2.55 -5.78 9.40
N ILE A 187 3.74 -5.26 9.70
CA ILE A 187 4.85 -5.16 8.73
C ILE A 187 5.68 -6.45 8.63
N GLY A 188 5.41 -7.44 9.49
CA GLY A 188 6.01 -8.78 9.41
C GLY A 188 7.44 -8.87 9.91
N ILE A 189 7.83 -8.08 10.91
CA ILE A 189 9.18 -8.13 11.51
C ILE A 189 9.29 -9.15 12.65
N ASP A 190 8.19 -9.48 13.35
CA ASP A 190 8.23 -10.47 14.44
C ASP A 190 8.73 -11.83 13.94
N GLU A 191 8.28 -12.27 12.76
CA GLU A 191 8.74 -13.53 12.15
C GLU A 191 10.22 -13.47 11.75
N GLU A 192 10.67 -12.33 11.20
CA GLU A 192 12.07 -12.12 10.85
C GLU A 192 12.98 -12.11 12.08
N MET A 193 12.55 -11.45 13.15
CA MET A 193 13.29 -11.44 14.42
C MET A 193 13.37 -12.85 15.03
N ALA A 194 12.28 -13.61 14.99
CA ALA A 194 12.28 -14.99 15.46
C ALA A 194 13.25 -15.89 14.66
N ARG A 195 13.28 -15.75 13.32
CA ARG A 195 14.24 -16.48 12.47
C ARG A 195 15.68 -16.08 12.78
N LYS A 196 15.97 -14.79 12.92
CA LYS A 196 17.31 -14.31 13.29
C LYS A 196 17.72 -14.83 14.69
N ALA A 197 16.80 -14.82 15.63
CA ALA A 197 17.09 -15.36 16.97
C ALA A 197 17.47 -16.85 16.94
N SER A 198 16.82 -17.67 16.08
CA SER A 198 17.16 -19.09 15.96
C SER A 198 18.55 -19.35 15.42
N THR A 199 19.05 -18.47 14.52
CA THR A 199 20.39 -18.61 13.90
C THR A 199 21.49 -17.95 14.73
N THR A 200 21.17 -17.20 15.76
CA THR A 200 22.20 -16.50 16.58
C THR A 200 23.16 -17.50 17.28
N MET A 201 22.68 -18.69 17.58
CA MET A 201 23.45 -19.71 18.29
C MET A 201 24.22 -20.64 17.35
N ASP A 202 24.01 -20.55 16.01
CA ASP A 202 24.69 -21.42 15.02
C ASP A 202 26.22 -21.30 15.09
N ARG A 203 26.73 -20.12 15.52
CA ARG A 203 28.17 -19.88 15.75
C ARG A 203 28.80 -20.79 16.83
N PHE A 204 27.98 -21.44 17.64
CA PHE A 204 28.44 -22.37 18.68
C PHE A 204 28.22 -23.85 18.29
N VAL A 205 27.64 -24.11 17.14
CA VAL A 205 27.43 -25.46 16.61
C VAL A 205 28.63 -25.76 15.69
N ASN A 206 29.50 -26.69 16.10
CA ASN A 206 30.64 -27.17 15.35
C ASN A 206 30.22 -28.25 14.36
#